data_d3737758171c3fe4950b07ce9ccc9e84
#
_entry.id   d3737758171c3fe4950b07ce9ccc9e84
#
_cell.length_a   1.000
_cell.length_b   1.000
_cell.length_c   1.000
_cell.angle_alpha   90.00
_cell.angle_beta   90.00
_cell.angle_gamma   90.00
#
_symmetry.space_group_name_H-M   'P 1'
#
loop_
_entity.id
_entity.type
_entity.pdbx_description
1 polymer ?
#
loop_
_entity_poly.entity_id
_entity_poly.type
_entity_poly.pdbx_seq_one_letter_code
_entity_poly.pdbx_strand_id
1 'polypeptide(L)'
;FLLFEVRLVESVILDFGCGGGFPGIPLAILFPECTFRLIDGTGKKITVATEVARALGLTNVEAVHLRGEEEKGKFDFVVSRAVMSLPDMVKIVRKNLVKTAQHNSLPNGIITLKGGNLDEELKPFSKIVKTIPISDFFDEKWFEEKNVVYLPVY
;
A
#
# COMPACT_ATOMS: atom_id res chain seq x y z
N PHE A 1 11.41 -1.13 5.19
CA PHE A 1 12.26 -0.24 5.99
C PHE A 1 11.49 1.00 6.43
N LEU A 2 10.89 1.78 5.50
CA LEU A 2 10.10 2.97 5.86
C LEU A 2 9.04 2.67 6.95
N LEU A 3 8.41 1.50 6.88
CA LEU A 3 7.39 1.08 7.85
C LEU A 3 7.99 0.60 9.19
N PHE A 4 9.26 0.17 9.23
CA PHE A 4 9.93 -0.22 10.48
C PHE A 4 10.42 0.97 11.31
N GLU A 5 10.76 2.09 10.68
CA GLU A 5 11.04 3.34 11.40
C GLU A 5 9.74 4.04 11.84
N VAL A 6 8.63 3.66 11.23
CA VAL A 6 7.31 4.18 11.54
C VAL A 6 6.63 3.24 12.52
N ARG A 7 6.39 3.71 13.72
CA ARG A 7 5.55 3.00 14.67
C ARG A 7 4.10 3.07 14.19
N LEU A 8 3.70 2.06 13.40
CA LEU A 8 2.30 1.85 13.03
C LEU A 8 1.61 1.20 14.23
N VAL A 9 0.74 1.94 14.88
CA VAL A 9 -0.06 1.45 16.02
C VAL A 9 -1.52 1.41 15.57
N GLU A 10 -2.10 0.22 15.60
CA GLU A 10 -3.54 0.03 15.34
C GLU A 10 -4.04 0.67 14.02
N SER A 11 -3.16 0.78 13.02
CA SER A 11 -3.50 1.41 11.75
C SER A 11 -4.40 0.51 10.89
N VAL A 12 -5.30 1.14 10.15
CA VAL A 12 -6.14 0.49 9.15
C VAL A 12 -5.55 0.75 7.76
N ILE A 13 -5.19 -0.31 7.07
CA ILE A 13 -4.41 -0.24 5.82
C ILE A 13 -5.19 -0.91 4.68
N LEU A 14 -5.31 -0.20 3.56
CA LEU A 14 -5.87 -0.74 2.32
C LEU A 14 -4.73 -1.22 1.41
N ASP A 15 -4.74 -2.49 1.02
CA ASP A 15 -3.93 -3.00 -0.10
C ASP A 15 -4.75 -2.90 -1.39
N PHE A 16 -4.41 -1.91 -2.21
CA PHE A 16 -5.11 -1.58 -3.44
C PHE A 16 -4.54 -2.37 -4.62
N GLY A 17 -5.36 -3.25 -5.20
CA GLY A 17 -4.93 -4.15 -6.26
C GLY A 17 -3.97 -5.22 -5.74
N CYS A 18 -4.35 -5.87 -4.65
CA CYS A 18 -3.50 -6.79 -3.89
C CYS A 18 -3.03 -8.03 -4.66
N GLY A 19 -3.65 -8.35 -5.81
CA GLY A 19 -3.36 -9.59 -6.51
C GLY A 19 -3.60 -10.80 -5.60
N GLY A 20 -2.61 -11.68 -5.52
CA GLY A 20 -2.64 -12.84 -4.61
C GLY A 20 -2.29 -12.51 -3.15
N GLY A 21 -2.28 -11.22 -2.76
CA GLY A 21 -2.08 -10.79 -1.38
C GLY A 21 -0.80 -10.00 -1.10
N PHE A 22 -0.17 -9.40 -2.13
CA PHE A 22 1.08 -8.63 -1.99
C PHE A 22 0.86 -7.14 -2.31
N PRO A 23 1.31 -6.22 -1.43
CA PRO A 23 2.14 -6.44 -0.23
C PRO A 23 1.36 -6.74 1.06
N GLY A 24 0.02 -6.76 1.04
CA GLY A 24 -0.81 -6.80 2.24
C GLY A 24 -0.56 -7.97 3.18
N ILE A 25 -0.45 -9.21 2.68
CA ILE A 25 -0.24 -10.39 3.54
C ILE A 25 1.12 -10.35 4.25
N PRO A 26 2.27 -10.11 3.58
CA PRO A 26 3.53 -9.93 4.29
C PRO A 26 3.50 -8.82 5.33
N LEU A 27 2.84 -7.70 5.05
CA LEU A 27 2.70 -6.61 6.00
C LEU A 27 1.83 -7.01 7.20
N ALA A 28 0.76 -7.76 6.98
CA ALA A 28 -0.10 -8.24 8.06
C ALA A 28 0.63 -9.19 9.02
N ILE A 29 1.57 -9.97 8.53
CA ILE A 29 2.45 -10.83 9.36
C ILE A 29 3.39 -9.96 10.21
N LEU A 30 3.98 -8.92 9.61
CA LEU A 30 4.97 -8.06 10.27
C LEU A 30 4.33 -7.07 11.24
N PHE A 31 3.08 -6.68 11.01
CA PHE A 31 2.33 -5.70 11.80
C PHE A 31 1.01 -6.29 12.31
N PRO A 32 1.07 -7.23 13.27
CA PRO A 32 -0.11 -7.96 13.75
C PRO A 32 -1.15 -7.07 14.45
N GLU A 33 -0.76 -5.90 14.92
CA GLU A 33 -1.65 -4.91 15.55
C GLU A 33 -2.40 -4.03 14.54
N CYS A 34 -2.00 -4.05 13.26
CA CYS A 34 -2.67 -3.33 12.18
C CYS A 34 -3.74 -4.21 11.52
N THR A 35 -4.77 -3.57 10.97
CA THR A 35 -5.82 -4.23 10.20
C THR A 35 -5.60 -3.99 8.71
N PHE A 36 -5.70 -5.04 7.91
CA PHE A 36 -5.47 -4.99 6.47
C PHE A 36 -6.74 -5.38 5.70
N ARG A 37 -7.19 -4.48 4.84
CA ARG A 37 -8.22 -4.74 3.86
C ARG A 37 -7.57 -4.83 2.48
N LEU A 38 -7.67 -6.00 1.85
CA LEU A 38 -7.08 -6.30 0.55
C LEU A 38 -8.19 -6.29 -0.49
N ILE A 39 -8.06 -5.50 -1.54
CA ILE A 39 -9.03 -5.46 -2.64
C ILE A 39 -8.37 -5.70 -3.99
N ASP A 40 -9.07 -6.39 -4.86
CA ASP A 40 -8.71 -6.59 -6.28
C ASP A 40 -9.98 -6.78 -7.11
N GLY A 41 -9.96 -6.26 -8.33
CA GLY A 41 -11.07 -6.41 -9.28
C GLY A 41 -11.16 -7.82 -9.90
N THR A 42 -10.26 -8.74 -9.55
CA THR A 42 -10.20 -10.11 -10.07
C THR A 42 -10.53 -11.11 -8.96
N GLY A 43 -11.72 -11.71 -9.01
CA GLY A 43 -12.19 -12.63 -7.98
C GLY A 43 -11.27 -13.83 -7.72
N LYS A 44 -10.65 -14.40 -8.76
CA LYS A 44 -9.69 -15.51 -8.60
C LYS A 44 -8.47 -15.13 -7.76
N LYS A 45 -7.98 -13.90 -7.88
CA LYS A 45 -6.86 -13.40 -7.08
C LYS A 45 -7.27 -13.23 -5.62
N ILE A 46 -8.46 -12.74 -5.38
CA ILE A 46 -9.01 -12.62 -4.02
C ILE A 46 -9.20 -14.00 -3.37
N THR A 47 -9.63 -15.01 -4.12
CA THR A 47 -9.70 -16.39 -3.61
C THR A 47 -8.32 -16.84 -3.13
N VAL A 48 -7.26 -16.61 -3.91
CA VAL A 48 -5.88 -16.94 -3.51
C VAL A 48 -5.48 -16.19 -2.23
N ALA A 49 -5.67 -14.87 -2.19
CA ALA A 49 -5.33 -14.06 -1.02
C ALA A 49 -6.08 -14.54 0.24
N THR A 50 -7.36 -14.85 0.13
CA THR A 50 -8.18 -15.37 1.21
C THR A 50 -7.66 -16.71 1.74
N GLU A 51 -7.36 -17.65 0.83
CA GLU A 51 -6.86 -18.97 1.21
C GLU A 51 -5.47 -18.90 1.85
N VAL A 52 -4.59 -18.05 1.35
CA VAL A 52 -3.26 -17.84 1.95
C VAL A 52 -3.39 -17.23 3.35
N ALA A 53 -4.18 -16.18 3.52
CA ALA A 53 -4.42 -15.58 4.83
C ALA A 53 -4.99 -16.59 5.84
N ARG A 54 -5.95 -17.41 5.40
CA ARG A 54 -6.54 -18.48 6.21
C ARG A 54 -5.51 -19.54 6.60
N ALA A 55 -4.72 -20.01 5.65
CA ALA A 55 -3.69 -21.02 5.89
C ALA A 55 -2.61 -20.55 6.86
N LEU A 56 -2.30 -19.25 6.84
CA LEU A 56 -1.37 -18.62 7.77
C LEU A 56 -2.00 -18.26 9.14
N GLY A 57 -3.31 -18.48 9.32
CA GLY A 57 -4.00 -18.13 10.55
C GLY A 57 -4.08 -16.63 10.84
N LEU A 58 -4.02 -15.79 9.80
CA LEU A 58 -4.08 -14.33 9.98
C LEU A 58 -5.51 -13.90 10.33
N THR A 59 -5.65 -13.18 11.45
CA THR A 59 -6.94 -12.67 11.94
C THR A 59 -7.13 -11.17 11.63
N ASN A 60 -6.09 -10.50 11.14
CA ASN A 60 -6.06 -9.08 10.85
C ASN A 60 -6.14 -8.75 9.34
N VAL A 61 -6.58 -9.70 8.51
CA VAL A 61 -6.71 -9.57 7.06
C VAL A 61 -8.14 -9.85 6.62
N GLU A 62 -8.69 -8.95 5.82
CA GLU A 62 -9.95 -9.15 5.08
C GLU A 62 -9.68 -8.95 3.58
N ALA A 63 -9.87 -9.99 2.76
CA ALA A 63 -9.74 -9.89 1.30
C ALA A 63 -11.12 -9.83 0.64
N VAL A 64 -11.34 -8.83 -0.22
CA VAL A 64 -12.65 -8.54 -0.83
C VAL A 64 -12.52 -8.35 -2.33
N HIS A 65 -13.36 -9.03 -3.10
CA HIS A 65 -13.50 -8.80 -4.53
C HIS A 65 -14.23 -7.48 -4.75
N LEU A 66 -13.48 -6.42 -4.99
CA LEU A 66 -14.00 -5.06 -5.11
C LEU A 66 -13.08 -4.22 -6.00
N ARG A 67 -13.65 -3.35 -6.81
CA ARG A 67 -12.90 -2.32 -7.52
C ARG A 67 -12.62 -1.13 -6.60
N GLY A 68 -11.48 -0.47 -6.80
CA GLY A 68 -11.07 0.65 -5.96
C GLY A 68 -12.05 1.81 -5.92
N GLU A 69 -12.72 2.08 -7.03
CA GLU A 69 -13.74 3.13 -7.14
C GLU A 69 -14.95 2.89 -6.23
N GLU A 70 -15.24 1.62 -5.96
CA GLU A 70 -16.37 1.16 -5.14
C GLU A 70 -16.04 1.15 -3.63
N GLU A 71 -14.75 1.19 -3.28
CA GLU A 71 -14.33 1.19 -1.87
C GLU A 71 -14.80 2.46 -1.16
N LYS A 72 -15.45 2.29 0.00
CA LYS A 72 -16.02 3.38 0.82
C LYS A 72 -15.37 3.50 2.19
N GLY A 73 -14.53 2.55 2.57
CA GLY A 73 -13.82 2.54 3.84
C GLY A 73 -12.87 3.72 4.01
N LYS A 74 -12.44 3.94 5.25
CA LYS A 74 -11.43 4.95 5.61
C LYS A 74 -10.18 4.24 6.13
N PHE A 75 -9.03 4.69 5.68
CA PHE A 75 -7.74 4.04 5.92
C PHE A 75 -6.69 5.08 6.30
N ASP A 76 -5.78 4.69 7.16
CA ASP A 76 -4.60 5.49 7.47
C ASP A 76 -3.60 5.45 6.32
N PHE A 77 -3.39 4.28 5.74
CA PHE A 77 -2.51 4.11 4.59
C PHE A 77 -3.19 3.32 3.47
N VAL A 78 -2.81 3.65 2.26
CA VAL A 78 -3.05 2.83 1.07
C VAL A 78 -1.71 2.31 0.59
N VAL A 79 -1.57 0.99 0.53
CA VAL A 79 -0.39 0.33 -0.03
C VAL A 79 -0.73 -0.29 -1.38
N SER A 80 0.24 -0.38 -2.27
CA SER A 80 0.05 -1.07 -3.55
C SER A 80 1.39 -1.46 -4.19
N ARG A 81 1.30 -2.30 -5.21
CA ARG A 81 2.44 -2.71 -6.04
C ARG A 81 2.07 -2.69 -7.51
N ALA A 82 2.65 -1.75 -8.27
CA ALA A 82 2.60 -1.69 -9.74
C ALA A 82 1.19 -1.83 -10.36
N VAL A 83 0.17 -1.21 -9.76
CA VAL A 83 -1.22 -1.31 -10.22
C VAL A 83 -1.51 -0.31 -11.34
N MET A 84 -1.18 0.96 -11.11
CA MET A 84 -1.42 2.07 -12.05
C MET A 84 -0.50 3.24 -11.73
N SER A 85 -0.58 4.34 -12.49
CA SER A 85 0.15 5.57 -12.19
C SER A 85 -0.26 6.16 -10.84
N LEU A 86 0.65 6.84 -10.15
CA LEU A 86 0.33 7.50 -8.87
C LEU A 86 -0.77 8.56 -9.01
N PRO A 87 -0.79 9.42 -10.07
CA PRO A 87 -1.89 10.35 -10.28
C PRO A 87 -3.26 9.70 -10.40
N ASP A 88 -3.35 8.57 -11.10
CA ASP A 88 -4.62 7.85 -11.26
C ASP A 88 -5.04 7.16 -9.97
N MET A 89 -4.10 6.58 -9.24
CA MET A 89 -4.36 6.01 -7.92
C MET A 89 -4.90 7.09 -6.95
N VAL A 90 -4.27 8.25 -6.90
CA VAL A 90 -4.72 9.37 -6.05
C VAL A 90 -6.17 9.76 -6.35
N LYS A 91 -6.57 9.84 -7.63
CA LYS A 91 -7.97 10.15 -8.00
C LYS A 91 -8.97 9.17 -7.38
N ILE A 92 -8.60 7.90 -7.29
CA ILE A 92 -9.49 6.84 -6.77
C ILE A 92 -9.47 6.82 -5.24
N VAL A 93 -8.28 6.76 -4.62
CA VAL A 93 -8.15 6.42 -3.19
C VAL A 93 -8.10 7.63 -2.25
N ARG A 94 -7.92 8.87 -2.75
CA ARG A 94 -7.85 10.06 -1.90
C ARG A 94 -9.08 10.22 -0.99
N LYS A 95 -10.25 9.83 -1.47
CA LYS A 95 -11.52 9.83 -0.70
C LYS A 95 -11.47 8.87 0.49
N ASN A 96 -10.62 7.85 0.45
CA ASN A 96 -10.52 6.80 1.45
C ASN A 96 -9.46 7.10 2.52
N LEU A 97 -8.57 8.06 2.31
CA LEU A 97 -7.52 8.40 3.27
C LEU A 97 -8.05 9.28 4.41
N VAL A 98 -7.72 8.90 5.63
CA VAL A 98 -7.99 9.70 6.83
C VAL A 98 -7.03 10.89 6.87
N LYS A 99 -7.57 12.11 6.90
CA LYS A 99 -6.81 13.37 6.89
C LYS A 99 -6.61 13.97 8.28
N THR A 100 -7.51 13.65 9.20
CA THR A 100 -7.52 14.17 10.56
C THR A 100 -7.29 13.04 11.56
N ALA A 101 -6.96 13.38 12.80
CA ALA A 101 -6.72 12.40 13.86
C ALA A 101 -5.64 11.37 13.49
N GLN A 102 -4.55 11.84 12.88
CA GLN A 102 -3.40 11.01 12.54
C GLN A 102 -2.61 10.68 13.81
N HIS A 103 -2.40 9.40 14.07
CA HIS A 103 -1.74 8.90 15.30
C HIS A 103 -0.40 8.21 15.04
N ASN A 104 -0.06 8.02 13.76
CA ASN A 104 1.21 7.45 13.36
C ASN A 104 2.34 8.50 13.33
N SER A 105 3.57 8.08 13.50
CA SER A 105 4.74 8.95 13.37
C SER A 105 4.95 9.45 11.93
N LEU A 106 4.50 8.68 10.94
CA LEU A 106 4.44 9.07 9.54
C LEU A 106 3.03 9.59 9.23
N PRO A 107 2.87 10.77 8.60
CA PRO A 107 1.57 11.21 8.13
C PRO A 107 0.87 10.15 7.27
N ASN A 108 -0.45 10.02 7.42
CA ASN A 108 -1.24 9.10 6.62
C ASN A 108 -1.06 9.38 5.12
N GLY A 109 -1.13 8.34 4.29
CA GLY A 109 -0.86 8.53 2.87
C GLY A 109 -0.83 7.26 2.04
N ILE A 110 -0.24 7.39 0.85
CA ILE A 110 -0.07 6.29 -0.10
C ILE A 110 1.38 5.83 -0.08
N ILE A 111 1.61 4.53 0.01
CA ILE A 111 2.92 3.90 -0.10
C ILE A 111 2.84 2.87 -1.23
N THR A 112 3.60 3.08 -2.30
CA THR A 112 3.54 2.19 -3.46
C THR A 112 4.93 1.76 -3.93
N LEU A 113 5.04 0.50 -4.35
CA LEU A 113 6.24 -0.03 -4.98
C LEU A 113 6.18 0.23 -6.48
N LYS A 114 7.16 0.93 -7.01
CA LYS A 114 7.26 1.36 -8.40
C LYS A 114 8.60 0.99 -9.01
N GLY A 115 8.65 0.85 -10.33
CA GLY A 115 9.87 0.62 -11.08
C GLY A 115 9.98 1.51 -12.31
N GLY A 116 11.20 1.64 -12.83
CA GLY A 116 11.49 2.44 -14.01
C GLY A 116 11.57 3.95 -13.75
N ASN A 117 11.55 4.74 -14.81
CA ASN A 117 11.58 6.20 -14.71
C ASN A 117 10.23 6.73 -14.22
N LEU A 118 10.26 7.46 -13.10
CA LEU A 118 9.10 8.00 -12.42
C LEU A 118 8.95 9.53 -12.55
N ASP A 119 9.85 10.20 -13.26
CA ASP A 119 9.93 11.67 -13.28
C ASP A 119 8.61 12.33 -13.71
N GLU A 120 8.04 11.90 -14.82
CA GLU A 120 6.76 12.44 -15.30
C GLU A 120 5.59 12.05 -14.41
N GLU A 121 5.60 10.82 -13.89
CA GLU A 121 4.54 10.33 -13.00
C GLU A 121 4.49 11.10 -11.68
N LEU A 122 5.65 11.42 -11.10
CA LEU A 122 5.76 12.09 -9.80
C LEU A 122 5.75 13.61 -9.89
N LYS A 123 5.89 14.18 -11.07
CA LYS A 123 5.95 15.64 -11.29
C LYS A 123 4.80 16.42 -10.62
N PRO A 124 3.53 15.96 -10.67
CA PRO A 124 2.43 16.66 -9.98
C PRO A 124 2.59 16.73 -8.46
N PHE A 125 3.39 15.84 -7.88
CA PHE A 125 3.59 15.70 -6.42
C PHE A 125 5.00 16.05 -5.97
N SER A 126 5.82 16.62 -6.82
CA SER A 126 7.27 16.83 -6.61
C SER A 126 7.64 17.55 -5.31
N LYS A 127 6.73 18.37 -4.77
CA LYS A 127 6.95 19.12 -3.52
C LYS A 127 6.74 18.29 -2.25
N ILE A 128 6.03 17.18 -2.33
CA ILE A 128 5.58 16.42 -1.15
C ILE A 128 5.87 14.93 -1.23
N VAL A 129 6.07 14.39 -2.43
CA VAL A 129 6.38 12.97 -2.62
C VAL A 129 7.80 12.67 -2.15
N LYS A 130 7.98 11.50 -1.53
CA LYS A 130 9.30 10.96 -1.19
C LYS A 130 9.51 9.66 -1.97
N THR A 131 10.70 9.52 -2.51
CA THR A 131 11.14 8.33 -3.24
C THR A 131 12.35 7.74 -2.55
N ILE A 132 12.30 6.44 -2.27
CA ILE A 132 13.36 5.71 -1.58
C ILE A 132 13.77 4.55 -2.50
N PRO A 133 15.00 4.57 -3.05
CA PRO A 133 15.51 3.47 -3.86
C PRO A 133 15.60 2.19 -3.03
N ILE A 134 15.11 1.08 -3.57
CA ILE A 134 15.20 -0.21 -2.88
C ILE A 134 16.64 -0.72 -2.89
N SER A 135 17.44 -0.32 -3.89
CA SER A 135 18.88 -0.60 -3.97
C SER A 135 19.71 -0.04 -2.81
N ASP A 136 19.18 0.91 -2.04
CA ASP A 136 19.85 1.39 -0.82
C ASP A 136 19.86 0.32 0.30
N PHE A 137 19.08 -0.75 0.16
CA PHE A 137 18.90 -1.79 1.17
C PHE A 137 19.20 -3.21 0.68
N PHE A 138 19.19 -3.42 -0.63
CA PHE A 138 19.36 -4.73 -1.27
C PHE A 138 20.29 -4.60 -2.47
N ASP A 139 21.33 -5.45 -2.51
CA ASP A 139 22.38 -5.43 -3.54
C ASP A 139 21.98 -6.17 -4.83
N GLU A 140 20.84 -6.86 -4.84
CA GLU A 140 20.42 -7.61 -6.01
C GLU A 140 20.06 -6.67 -7.17
N LYS A 141 20.64 -6.94 -8.32
CA LYS A 141 20.45 -6.17 -9.57
C LYS A 141 18.99 -5.89 -9.93
N TRP A 142 18.09 -6.79 -9.53
CA TRP A 142 16.66 -6.65 -9.72
C TRP A 142 16.08 -5.37 -9.08
N PHE A 143 16.71 -4.85 -8.02
CA PHE A 143 16.23 -3.69 -7.26
C PHE A 143 16.82 -2.35 -7.72
N GLU A 144 17.77 -2.33 -8.69
CA GLU A 144 18.41 -1.10 -9.15
C GLU A 144 17.42 -0.03 -9.64
N GLU A 145 16.31 -0.45 -10.27
CA GLU A 145 15.27 0.45 -10.78
C GLU A 145 13.96 0.38 -9.97
N LYS A 146 14.01 -0.10 -8.74
CA LYS A 146 12.82 -0.23 -7.89
C LYS A 146 12.83 0.79 -6.76
N ASN A 147 11.66 1.37 -6.52
CA ASN A 147 11.50 2.42 -5.53
C ASN A 147 10.27 2.18 -4.65
N VAL A 148 10.39 2.54 -3.38
CA VAL A 148 9.25 2.84 -2.53
C VAL A 148 8.90 4.31 -2.74
N VAL A 149 7.68 4.59 -3.14
CA VAL A 149 7.16 5.94 -3.32
C VAL A 149 6.14 6.21 -2.24
N TYR A 150 6.36 7.26 -1.46
CA TYR A 150 5.44 7.69 -0.40
C TYR A 150 4.87 9.07 -0.71
N LEU A 151 3.55 9.16 -0.71
CA LEU A 151 2.82 10.40 -0.87
C LEU A 151 1.94 10.64 0.37
N PRO A 152 2.28 11.62 1.23
CA PRO A 152 1.42 11.97 2.37
C PRO A 152 0.09 12.53 1.90
N VAL A 153 -0.96 12.33 2.69
CA VAL A 153 -2.25 12.97 2.46
C VAL A 153 -2.17 14.47 2.74
N TYR A 154 -2.79 15.27 1.87
CA TYR A 154 -2.76 16.72 1.89
C TYR A 154 -4.16 17.33 1.67
#